data_4152206afad045f02d285019ad6ad04f
#
_entry.id   4152206afad045f02d285019ad6ad04f
#
_cell.length_a   1.000
_cell.length_b   1.000
_cell.length_c   1.000
_cell.angle_alpha   90.00
_cell.angle_beta   90.00
_cell.angle_gamma   90.00
#
_symmetry.space_group_name_H-M   'P 1'
#
loop_
_entity.id
_entity.type
_entity.pdbx_description
1 polymer ?
#
loop_
_entity_poly.entity_id
_entity_poly.type
_entity_poly.pdbx_seq_one_letter_code
_entity_poly.pdbx_strand_id
1 'polypeptide(L)'
;QTDQTAMKDQGRITSSARKCLCVIALMTLLSACADAPPEYVERQVDEIYNKAVDQLEQKEFLAAAELFEEVERQHPYSVWAVKAQLMTGFAHYQNNSYPEAIIALDRFIQLHSANRDTAYAYYLKALCYYEQISAVTRDQKTTEQALEMLQVVMRRFPRSNFARDARLKIDLTRDHLAGKEMDIGRYYLERKHYLAAINRFRQVVAEFQTTSHVPEALHRLVEAYTAIGIVDEAQKSAAVLGHNYPGSGWYMDSYSLAEGSTNPDAEDKGILG
;
A
#
# COMPACT_ATOMS: atom_id res chain seq x y z
N GLN A 1 87.93 -1.17 -4.27
CA GLN A 1 86.81 -2.07 -3.82
C GLN A 1 86.00 -1.48 -2.65
N THR A 2 86.09 -0.22 -2.33
CA THR A 2 85.40 0.42 -1.16
C THR A 2 84.32 1.42 -1.52
N ASP A 3 84.02 1.66 -2.82
CA ASP A 3 83.11 2.74 -3.24
C ASP A 3 81.71 2.26 -3.71
N GLN A 4 81.53 0.97 -3.89
CA GLN A 4 80.22 0.47 -4.35
C GLN A 4 79.21 0.07 -3.22
N THR A 5 79.66 -0.02 -1.98
CA THR A 5 78.80 -0.38 -0.81
C THR A 5 78.10 0.83 -0.21
N ALA A 6 78.68 2.04 -0.30
CA ALA A 6 78.09 3.25 0.24
C ALA A 6 76.87 3.79 -0.59
N MET A 7 76.83 3.55 -1.90
CA MET A 7 75.74 3.99 -2.78
C MET A 7 74.48 3.12 -2.68
N LYS A 8 74.61 1.88 -2.19
CA LYS A 8 73.45 0.94 -2.06
C LYS A 8 72.63 1.20 -0.79
N ASP A 9 73.23 1.79 0.23
CA ASP A 9 72.56 2.06 1.50
C ASP A 9 71.73 3.34 1.50
N GLN A 10 72.12 4.38 0.74
CA GLN A 10 71.36 5.59 0.60
C GLN A 10 70.01 5.39 -0.16
N GLY A 11 69.98 4.47 -1.14
CA GLY A 11 68.76 4.16 -1.89
C GLY A 11 67.70 3.42 -1.05
N ARG A 12 68.13 2.67 -0.03
CA ARG A 12 67.27 1.84 0.84
C ARG A 12 66.56 2.68 1.91
N ILE A 13 67.23 3.68 2.45
CA ILE A 13 66.68 4.59 3.47
C ILE A 13 65.63 5.51 2.86
N THR A 14 65.85 6.01 1.64
CA THR A 14 64.91 6.89 0.94
C THR A 14 63.62 6.15 0.53
N SER A 15 63.70 4.87 0.17
CA SER A 15 62.53 4.04 -0.19
C SER A 15 61.64 3.75 1.03
N SER A 16 62.25 3.44 2.19
CA SER A 16 61.54 3.19 3.44
C SER A 16 60.89 4.48 3.97
N ALA A 17 61.57 5.62 3.91
CA ALA A 17 61.03 6.91 4.32
C ALA A 17 59.85 7.36 3.43
N ARG A 18 59.90 7.11 2.12
CA ARG A 18 58.74 7.35 1.22
C ARG A 18 57.55 6.50 1.52
N LYS A 19 57.74 5.21 1.87
CA LYS A 19 56.65 4.32 2.27
C LYS A 19 56.02 4.72 3.61
N CYS A 20 56.80 5.14 4.58
CA CYS A 20 56.29 5.69 5.85
C CYS A 20 55.51 7.01 5.63
N LEU A 21 56.01 7.91 4.76
CA LEU A 21 55.30 9.15 4.46
C LEU A 21 53.97 8.91 3.77
N CYS A 22 53.87 7.93 2.87
CA CYS A 22 52.61 7.55 2.22
C CYS A 22 51.60 6.92 3.20
N VAL A 23 52.06 6.13 4.17
CA VAL A 23 51.20 5.54 5.19
C VAL A 23 50.64 6.62 6.15
N ILE A 24 51.49 7.57 6.55
CA ILE A 24 51.09 8.70 7.40
C ILE A 24 50.07 9.61 6.65
N ALA A 25 50.31 9.90 5.37
CA ALA A 25 49.42 10.68 4.53
C ALA A 25 48.07 9.95 4.31
N LEU A 26 48.08 8.62 4.22
CA LEU A 26 46.85 7.83 4.08
C LEU A 26 46.05 7.78 5.40
N MET A 27 46.72 7.72 6.56
CA MET A 27 46.07 7.76 7.88
C MET A 27 45.46 9.16 8.19
N THR A 28 46.04 10.25 7.71
CA THR A 28 45.47 11.59 7.90
C THR A 28 44.26 11.85 7.01
N LEU A 29 44.12 11.18 5.87
CA LEU A 29 42.94 11.24 5.01
C LEU A 29 41.72 10.49 5.58
N LEU A 30 41.91 9.49 6.43
CA LEU A 30 40.84 8.76 7.09
C LEU A 30 40.22 9.48 8.31
N SER A 31 40.89 10.51 8.82
CA SER A 31 40.38 11.28 9.98
C SER A 31 39.48 12.47 9.58
N ALA A 32 39.32 12.75 8.28
CA ALA A 32 38.62 13.94 7.80
C ALA A 32 37.07 13.75 7.66
N CYS A 33 36.54 12.59 7.96
CA CYS A 33 35.10 12.31 7.84
C CYS A 33 34.40 12.01 9.19
N ALA A 34 34.96 12.42 10.32
CA ALA A 34 34.23 12.43 11.57
C ALA A 34 33.63 13.82 11.75
N ASP A 35 32.47 14.07 11.16
CA ASP A 35 31.63 15.17 11.60
C ASP A 35 31.38 14.99 13.09
N ALA A 36 31.81 15.95 13.90
CA ALA A 36 31.49 15.95 15.32
C ALA A 36 29.96 15.88 15.45
N PRO A 37 29.42 15.01 16.32
CA PRO A 37 27.99 14.98 16.54
C PRO A 37 27.54 16.42 16.88
N PRO A 38 26.40 16.86 16.31
CA PRO A 38 25.91 18.21 16.53
C PRO A 38 25.81 18.47 18.05
N GLU A 39 26.36 19.60 18.50
CA GLU A 39 26.31 19.96 19.90
C GLU A 39 24.84 20.01 20.35
N TYR A 40 24.53 19.24 21.39
CA TYR A 40 23.18 19.21 21.96
C TYR A 40 22.87 20.58 22.59
N VAL A 41 22.01 21.33 21.92
CA VAL A 41 21.49 22.61 22.43
C VAL A 41 20.05 22.40 22.84
N GLU A 42 19.77 22.44 24.15
CA GLU A 42 18.40 22.40 24.64
C GLU A 42 17.69 23.69 24.22
N ARG A 43 16.58 23.54 23.51
CA ARG A 43 15.72 24.65 23.06
C ARG A 43 14.36 24.56 23.75
N GLN A 44 13.66 25.67 23.82
CA GLN A 44 12.30 25.69 24.38
C GLN A 44 11.36 24.88 23.49
N VAL A 45 10.46 24.15 24.11
CA VAL A 45 9.59 23.18 23.41
C VAL A 45 8.65 23.85 22.40
N ASP A 46 8.12 25.03 22.74
CA ASP A 46 7.26 25.83 21.88
C ASP A 46 8.02 26.40 20.66
N GLU A 47 9.29 26.77 20.84
CA GLU A 47 10.14 27.23 19.74
C GLU A 47 10.37 26.11 18.70
N ILE A 48 10.73 24.90 19.16
CA ILE A 48 10.95 23.75 18.26
C ILE A 48 9.66 23.40 17.56
N TYR A 49 8.56 23.31 18.30
CA TYR A 49 7.27 22.92 17.76
C TYR A 49 6.75 23.93 16.72
N ASN A 50 6.81 25.23 17.03
CA ASN A 50 6.38 26.26 16.09
C ASN A 50 7.23 26.26 14.82
N LYS A 51 8.54 26.10 14.94
CA LYS A 51 9.43 25.94 13.78
C LYS A 51 9.06 24.71 12.93
N ALA A 52 8.68 23.59 13.55
CA ALA A 52 8.21 22.42 12.84
C ALA A 52 6.91 22.70 12.07
N VAL A 53 5.99 23.45 12.65
CA VAL A 53 4.76 23.88 11.97
C VAL A 53 5.07 24.81 10.80
N ASP A 54 5.99 25.78 10.98
CA ASP A 54 6.42 26.67 9.89
C ASP A 54 7.01 25.88 8.70
N GLN A 55 7.83 24.85 8.97
CA GLN A 55 8.36 23.98 7.93
C GLN A 55 7.25 23.17 7.23
N LEU A 56 6.27 22.71 7.99
CA LEU A 56 5.11 21.99 7.43
C LEU A 56 4.28 22.90 6.49
N GLU A 57 4.06 24.16 6.86
CA GLU A 57 3.35 25.15 6.04
C GLU A 57 4.12 25.49 4.75
N GLN A 58 5.46 25.50 4.82
CA GLN A 58 6.35 25.67 3.68
C GLN A 58 6.46 24.41 2.81
N LYS A 59 5.78 23.31 3.20
CA LYS A 59 5.83 21.98 2.55
C LYS A 59 7.20 21.30 2.63
N GLU A 60 8.03 21.73 3.55
CA GLU A 60 9.31 21.10 3.87
C GLU A 60 9.06 19.94 4.86
N PHE A 61 8.35 18.91 4.38
CA PHE A 61 7.75 17.87 5.22
C PHE A 61 8.78 17.04 5.99
N LEU A 62 9.93 16.73 5.39
CA LEU A 62 10.99 15.98 6.07
C LEU A 62 11.62 16.81 7.20
N ALA A 63 11.91 18.08 6.93
CA ALA A 63 12.44 18.98 7.96
C ALA A 63 11.45 19.20 9.10
N ALA A 64 10.14 19.25 8.78
CA ALA A 64 9.09 19.29 9.78
C ALA A 64 9.07 18.01 10.64
N ALA A 65 9.17 16.83 10.03
CA ALA A 65 9.22 15.56 10.75
C ALA A 65 10.39 15.48 11.72
N GLU A 66 11.60 15.85 11.28
CA GLU A 66 12.81 15.89 12.11
C GLU A 66 12.66 16.83 13.31
N LEU A 67 12.03 18.00 13.12
CA LEU A 67 11.77 18.93 14.21
C LEU A 67 10.71 18.44 15.18
N PHE A 68 9.66 17.76 14.70
CA PHE A 68 8.68 17.12 15.59
C PHE A 68 9.30 15.99 16.40
N GLU A 69 10.19 15.19 15.82
CA GLU A 69 10.96 14.17 16.55
C GLU A 69 11.91 14.81 17.59
N GLU A 70 12.47 15.98 17.28
CA GLU A 70 13.31 16.73 18.19
C GLU A 70 12.51 17.20 19.44
N VAL A 71 11.25 17.61 19.26
CA VAL A 71 10.35 17.92 20.38
C VAL A 71 10.22 16.73 21.33
N GLU A 72 10.02 15.53 20.80
CA GLU A 72 9.91 14.31 21.61
C GLU A 72 11.23 13.98 22.30
N ARG A 73 12.35 14.13 21.61
CA ARG A 73 13.69 13.82 22.13
C ARG A 73 14.10 14.75 23.26
N GLN A 74 13.86 16.07 23.14
CA GLN A 74 14.25 17.05 24.15
C GLN A 74 13.24 17.15 25.31
N HIS A 75 11.94 16.98 25.01
CA HIS A 75 10.86 17.23 25.98
C HIS A 75 9.83 16.09 26.02
N PRO A 76 10.23 14.83 26.30
CA PRO A 76 9.38 13.65 26.16
C PRO A 76 8.12 13.65 27.02
N TYR A 77 8.15 14.39 28.15
CA TYR A 77 7.02 14.47 29.09
C TYR A 77 6.12 15.68 28.85
N SER A 78 6.38 16.48 27.86
CA SER A 78 5.57 17.65 27.56
C SER A 78 4.27 17.28 26.84
N VAL A 79 3.25 18.10 26.99
CA VAL A 79 2.00 17.97 26.20
C VAL A 79 2.24 18.18 24.70
N TRP A 80 3.33 18.87 24.34
CA TRP A 80 3.75 19.09 22.97
C TRP A 80 4.35 17.82 22.34
N ALA A 81 5.03 16.96 23.13
CA ALA A 81 5.58 15.71 22.63
C ALA A 81 4.50 14.79 22.07
N VAL A 82 3.37 14.67 22.76
CA VAL A 82 2.23 13.86 22.29
C VAL A 82 1.69 14.38 20.95
N LYS A 83 1.58 15.70 20.80
CA LYS A 83 1.15 16.30 19.54
C LYS A 83 2.21 16.12 18.46
N ALA A 84 3.48 16.31 18.81
CA ALA A 84 4.61 16.18 17.89
C ALA A 84 4.70 14.76 17.31
N GLN A 85 4.52 13.71 18.13
CA GLN A 85 4.49 12.33 17.65
C GLN A 85 3.42 12.11 16.56
N LEU A 86 2.22 12.63 16.76
CA LEU A 86 1.17 12.54 15.74
C LEU A 86 1.54 13.34 14.48
N MET A 87 2.11 14.53 14.67
CA MET A 87 2.52 15.42 13.57
C MET A 87 3.71 14.88 12.79
N THR A 88 4.61 14.11 13.41
CA THR A 88 5.66 13.34 12.70
C THR A 88 5.03 12.38 11.71
N GLY A 89 4.05 11.58 12.15
CA GLY A 89 3.31 10.68 11.25
C GLY A 89 2.60 11.43 10.12
N PHE A 90 2.02 12.58 10.41
CA PHE A 90 1.38 13.43 9.40
C PHE A 90 2.39 14.02 8.41
N ALA A 91 3.54 14.51 8.87
CA ALA A 91 4.58 15.07 8.01
C ALA A 91 5.16 14.01 7.05
N HIS A 92 5.45 12.82 7.55
CA HIS A 92 5.85 11.71 6.69
C HIS A 92 4.78 11.31 5.66
N TYR A 93 3.49 11.29 6.07
CA TYR A 93 2.39 11.03 5.14
C TYR A 93 2.34 12.08 4.02
N GLN A 94 2.47 13.37 4.36
CA GLN A 94 2.48 14.45 3.38
C GLN A 94 3.68 14.38 2.42
N ASN A 95 4.79 13.81 2.89
CA ASN A 95 5.97 13.55 2.07
C ASN A 95 5.88 12.26 1.23
N ASN A 96 4.77 11.53 1.28
CA ASN A 96 4.62 10.19 0.69
C ASN A 96 5.60 9.15 1.24
N SER A 97 6.24 9.40 2.38
CA SER A 97 7.07 8.46 3.14
C SER A 97 6.16 7.57 3.99
N TYR A 98 5.35 6.74 3.32
CA TYR A 98 4.30 5.95 3.98
C TYR A 98 4.83 4.93 5.00
N PRO A 99 5.96 4.23 4.76
CA PRO A 99 6.52 3.32 5.76
C PRO A 99 6.88 4.04 7.07
N GLU A 100 7.53 5.19 6.99
CA GLU A 100 7.94 6.01 8.14
C GLU A 100 6.70 6.58 8.87
N ALA A 101 5.71 7.04 8.10
CA ALA A 101 4.44 7.49 8.65
C ALA A 101 3.75 6.37 9.45
N ILE A 102 3.69 5.14 8.92
CA ILE A 102 3.08 3.99 9.59
C ILE A 102 3.80 3.70 10.91
N ILE A 103 5.13 3.71 10.92
CA ILE A 103 5.94 3.46 12.13
C ILE A 103 5.63 4.53 13.21
N ALA A 104 5.64 5.80 12.82
CA ALA A 104 5.37 6.91 13.74
C ALA A 104 3.93 6.84 14.30
N LEU A 105 2.95 6.54 13.45
CA LEU A 105 1.54 6.41 13.84
C LEU A 105 1.30 5.19 14.73
N ASP A 106 1.95 4.05 14.46
CA ASP A 106 1.86 2.88 15.32
C ASP A 106 2.41 3.15 16.72
N ARG A 107 3.53 3.85 16.79
CA ARG A 107 4.10 4.27 18.07
C ARG A 107 3.13 5.18 18.84
N PHE A 108 2.55 6.19 18.16
CA PHE A 108 1.53 7.05 18.77
C PHE A 108 0.33 6.26 19.29
N ILE A 109 -0.22 5.34 18.49
CA ILE A 109 -1.37 4.52 18.84
C ILE A 109 -1.09 3.63 20.06
N GLN A 110 0.12 3.05 20.14
CA GLN A 110 0.52 2.21 21.26
C GLN A 110 0.69 2.98 22.55
N LEU A 111 1.34 4.14 22.49
CA LEU A 111 1.64 4.95 23.68
C LEU A 111 0.43 5.77 24.15
N HIS A 112 -0.46 6.17 23.25
CA HIS A 112 -1.54 7.11 23.51
C HIS A 112 -2.92 6.58 23.12
N SER A 113 -3.20 5.31 23.40
CA SER A 113 -4.42 4.61 22.98
C SER A 113 -5.74 5.28 23.44
N ALA A 114 -5.71 6.03 24.54
CA ALA A 114 -6.87 6.76 25.09
C ALA A 114 -6.90 8.25 24.65
N ASN A 115 -5.97 8.71 23.81
CA ASN A 115 -5.95 10.08 23.35
C ASN A 115 -7.12 10.34 22.39
N ARG A 116 -7.67 11.57 22.43
CA ARG A 116 -8.77 11.98 21.54
C ARG A 116 -8.41 11.90 20.06
N ASP A 117 -7.14 12.09 19.71
CA ASP A 117 -6.64 12.12 18.34
C ASP A 117 -6.25 10.71 17.82
N THR A 118 -6.43 9.66 18.65
CA THR A 118 -6.16 8.27 18.28
C THR A 118 -7.00 7.82 17.08
N ALA A 119 -8.25 8.29 16.98
CA ALA A 119 -9.09 8.01 15.83
C ALA A 119 -8.50 8.54 14.52
N TYR A 120 -7.90 9.72 14.57
CA TYR A 120 -7.19 10.32 13.45
C TYR A 120 -5.92 9.54 13.10
N ALA A 121 -5.14 9.13 14.09
CA ALA A 121 -3.94 8.32 13.87
C ALA A 121 -4.24 6.99 13.16
N TYR A 122 -5.28 6.26 13.57
CA TYR A 122 -5.74 5.06 12.88
C TYR A 122 -6.17 5.34 11.45
N TYR A 123 -6.89 6.42 11.24
CA TYR A 123 -7.36 6.81 9.92
C TYR A 123 -6.19 7.20 9.01
N LEU A 124 -5.25 7.99 9.49
CA LEU A 124 -4.07 8.40 8.72
C LEU A 124 -3.19 7.18 8.36
N LYS A 125 -3.04 6.23 9.29
CA LYS A 125 -2.37 4.95 9.00
C LYS A 125 -3.10 4.17 7.89
N ALA A 126 -4.44 4.12 7.92
CA ALA A 126 -5.22 3.50 6.86
C ALA A 126 -5.02 4.20 5.51
N LEU A 127 -4.94 5.54 5.50
CA LEU A 127 -4.63 6.32 4.31
C LEU A 127 -3.24 6.00 3.75
N CYS A 128 -2.22 5.79 4.61
CA CYS A 128 -0.89 5.39 4.14
C CYS A 128 -0.92 4.12 3.29
N TYR A 129 -1.75 3.13 3.64
CA TYR A 129 -1.94 1.95 2.80
C TYR A 129 -2.80 2.24 1.57
N TYR A 130 -3.85 3.05 1.73
CA TYR A 130 -4.79 3.37 0.66
C TYR A 130 -4.11 4.10 -0.50
N GLU A 131 -3.27 5.09 -0.22
CA GLU A 131 -2.52 5.84 -1.24
C GLU A 131 -1.49 4.98 -2.00
N GLN A 132 -1.12 3.84 -1.46
CA GLN A 132 -0.21 2.89 -2.10
C GLN A 132 -0.93 1.83 -2.96
N ILE A 133 -2.26 1.90 -3.10
CA ILE A 133 -3.02 0.98 -3.96
C ILE A 133 -2.53 1.15 -5.40
N SER A 134 -2.07 0.05 -5.97
CA SER A 134 -1.55 -0.01 -7.34
C SER A 134 -2.60 -0.55 -8.31
N ALA A 135 -2.27 -0.59 -9.62
CA ALA A 135 -3.17 -1.12 -10.63
C ALA A 135 -3.65 -2.55 -10.30
N VAL A 136 -4.88 -2.88 -10.72
CA VAL A 136 -5.56 -4.18 -10.48
C VAL A 136 -4.73 -5.39 -10.89
N THR A 137 -3.88 -5.23 -11.92
CA THR A 137 -3.02 -6.29 -12.45
C THR A 137 -1.84 -6.65 -11.55
N ARG A 138 -1.51 -5.79 -10.57
CA ARG A 138 -0.37 -5.96 -9.65
C ARG A 138 -0.76 -6.75 -8.40
N ASP A 139 0.22 -6.92 -7.49
CA ASP A 139 -0.01 -7.51 -6.17
C ASP A 139 -0.98 -6.66 -5.34
N GLN A 140 -1.97 -7.30 -4.71
CA GLN A 140 -3.03 -6.64 -3.97
C GLN A 140 -2.83 -6.64 -2.45
N LYS A 141 -1.68 -7.09 -1.96
CA LYS A 141 -1.40 -7.15 -0.52
C LYS A 141 -1.60 -5.81 0.19
N THR A 142 -1.13 -4.72 -0.42
CA THR A 142 -1.31 -3.37 0.13
C THR A 142 -2.78 -2.94 0.10
N THR A 143 -3.53 -3.33 -0.93
CA THR A 143 -4.96 -3.09 -1.04
C THR A 143 -5.75 -3.81 0.06
N GLU A 144 -5.38 -5.06 0.36
CA GLU A 144 -5.96 -5.83 1.47
C GLU A 144 -5.64 -5.18 2.83
N GLN A 145 -4.40 -4.72 3.03
CA GLN A 145 -4.01 -3.98 4.23
C GLN A 145 -4.78 -2.66 4.38
N ALA A 146 -5.00 -1.94 3.29
CA ALA A 146 -5.83 -0.73 3.30
C ALA A 146 -7.25 -1.05 3.72
N LEU A 147 -7.87 -2.09 3.14
CA LEU A 147 -9.20 -2.53 3.49
C LEU A 147 -9.30 -2.90 4.98
N GLU A 148 -8.37 -3.68 5.50
CA GLU A 148 -8.33 -4.08 6.89
C GLU A 148 -8.25 -2.86 7.84
N MET A 149 -7.32 -1.94 7.58
CA MET A 149 -7.13 -0.75 8.41
C MET A 149 -8.33 0.20 8.37
N LEU A 150 -8.94 0.41 7.20
CA LEU A 150 -10.18 1.19 7.07
C LEU A 150 -11.33 0.55 7.86
N GLN A 151 -11.46 -0.78 7.83
CA GLN A 151 -12.44 -1.50 8.65
C GLN A 151 -12.17 -1.38 10.14
N VAL A 152 -10.90 -1.34 10.58
CA VAL A 152 -10.52 -1.08 11.97
C VAL A 152 -11.01 0.30 12.40
N VAL A 153 -10.83 1.34 11.57
CA VAL A 153 -11.35 2.69 11.85
C VAL A 153 -12.86 2.67 12.05
N MET A 154 -13.60 2.03 11.14
CA MET A 154 -15.06 1.92 11.24
C MET A 154 -15.53 1.19 12.51
N ARG A 155 -14.88 0.09 12.87
CA ARG A 155 -15.28 -0.71 14.04
C ARG A 155 -14.93 -0.01 15.36
N ARG A 156 -13.75 0.63 15.45
CA ARG A 156 -13.30 1.25 16.71
C ARG A 156 -13.86 2.65 16.95
N PHE A 157 -14.11 3.40 15.88
CA PHE A 157 -14.51 4.80 15.96
C PHE A 157 -15.78 5.11 15.13
N PRO A 158 -16.88 4.36 15.27
CA PRO A 158 -18.03 4.39 14.36
C PRO A 158 -18.74 5.74 14.28
N ARG A 159 -18.57 6.59 15.30
CA ARG A 159 -19.20 7.93 15.39
C ARG A 159 -18.28 9.05 14.89
N SER A 160 -17.04 8.75 14.50
CA SER A 160 -16.10 9.76 14.02
C SER A 160 -16.39 10.15 12.57
N ASN A 161 -15.98 11.37 12.19
CA ASN A 161 -16.01 11.77 10.78
C ASN A 161 -15.11 10.89 9.91
N PHE A 162 -14.02 10.38 10.51
CA PHE A 162 -13.08 9.47 9.85
C PHE A 162 -13.73 8.14 9.46
N ALA A 163 -14.66 7.61 10.28
CA ALA A 163 -15.41 6.39 9.94
C ALA A 163 -16.34 6.59 8.74
N ARG A 164 -16.87 7.80 8.56
CA ARG A 164 -17.73 8.12 7.40
C ARG A 164 -16.92 8.09 6.10
N ASP A 165 -15.76 8.71 6.09
CA ASP A 165 -14.86 8.70 4.94
C ASP A 165 -14.26 7.32 4.69
N ALA A 166 -13.87 6.61 5.77
CA ALA A 166 -13.38 5.23 5.68
C ALA A 166 -14.40 4.29 5.01
N ARG A 167 -15.71 4.50 5.22
CA ARG A 167 -16.75 3.71 4.55
C ARG A 167 -16.69 3.84 3.03
N LEU A 168 -16.59 5.06 2.53
CA LEU A 168 -16.46 5.30 1.08
C LEU A 168 -15.21 4.66 0.50
N LYS A 169 -14.09 4.79 1.23
CA LYS A 169 -12.82 4.18 0.82
C LYS A 169 -12.86 2.64 0.87
N ILE A 170 -13.60 2.05 1.81
CA ILE A 170 -13.84 0.60 1.87
C ILE A 170 -14.56 0.13 0.61
N ASP A 171 -15.62 0.83 0.20
CA ASP A 171 -16.39 0.46 -0.99
C ASP A 171 -15.50 0.51 -2.25
N LEU A 172 -14.70 1.58 -2.41
CA LEU A 172 -13.74 1.71 -3.51
C LEU A 172 -12.64 0.64 -3.47
N THR A 173 -12.11 0.33 -2.29
CA THR A 173 -11.08 -0.70 -2.12
C THR A 173 -11.62 -2.09 -2.44
N ARG A 174 -12.88 -2.38 -2.05
CA ARG A 174 -13.55 -3.65 -2.37
C ARG A 174 -13.82 -3.78 -3.86
N ASP A 175 -14.24 -2.69 -4.51
CA ASP A 175 -14.45 -2.67 -5.95
C ASP A 175 -13.12 -2.95 -6.70
N HIS A 176 -12.02 -2.38 -6.22
CA HIS A 176 -10.68 -2.64 -6.75
C HIS A 176 -10.25 -4.12 -6.60
N LEU A 177 -10.47 -4.73 -5.43
CA LEU A 177 -10.18 -6.15 -5.20
C LEU A 177 -11.07 -7.06 -6.05
N ALA A 178 -12.37 -6.74 -6.19
CA ALA A 178 -13.28 -7.46 -7.07
C ALA A 178 -12.81 -7.39 -8.53
N GLY A 179 -12.35 -6.22 -8.98
CA GLY A 179 -11.76 -6.02 -10.31
C GLY A 179 -10.59 -6.95 -10.59
N LYS A 180 -9.73 -7.21 -9.58
CA LYS A 180 -8.63 -8.19 -9.69
C LYS A 180 -9.16 -9.60 -9.96
N GLU A 181 -10.14 -10.06 -9.20
CA GLU A 181 -10.72 -11.38 -9.38
C GLU A 181 -11.43 -11.50 -10.75
N MET A 182 -12.09 -10.41 -11.18
CA MET A 182 -12.69 -10.34 -12.52
C MET A 182 -11.65 -10.46 -13.63
N ASP A 183 -10.52 -9.76 -13.55
CA ASP A 183 -9.45 -9.85 -14.54
C ASP A 183 -8.87 -11.26 -14.64
N ILE A 184 -8.64 -11.91 -13.51
CA ILE A 184 -8.16 -13.29 -13.48
C ILE A 184 -9.23 -14.24 -14.07
N GLY A 185 -10.50 -14.02 -13.71
CA GLY A 185 -11.63 -14.80 -14.22
C GLY A 185 -11.76 -14.71 -15.72
N ARG A 186 -11.72 -13.49 -16.30
CA ARG A 186 -11.75 -13.25 -17.76
C ARG A 186 -10.57 -13.92 -18.46
N TYR A 187 -9.38 -13.80 -17.92
CA TYR A 187 -8.19 -14.45 -18.46
C TYR A 187 -8.35 -15.98 -18.57
N TYR A 188 -8.91 -16.64 -17.56
CA TYR A 188 -9.18 -18.08 -17.61
C TYR A 188 -10.31 -18.42 -18.56
N LEU A 189 -11.37 -17.61 -18.61
CA LEU A 189 -12.51 -17.81 -19.48
C LEU A 189 -12.11 -17.78 -20.95
N GLU A 190 -11.34 -16.77 -21.39
CA GLU A 190 -10.80 -16.64 -22.74
C GLU A 190 -9.96 -17.85 -23.17
N ARG A 191 -9.27 -18.48 -22.21
CA ARG A 191 -8.47 -19.68 -22.43
C ARG A 191 -9.26 -20.98 -22.27
N LYS A 192 -10.57 -20.90 -22.11
CA LYS A 192 -11.47 -22.05 -21.91
C LYS A 192 -11.15 -22.88 -20.65
N HIS A 193 -10.47 -22.27 -19.66
CA HIS A 193 -10.25 -22.88 -18.35
C HIS A 193 -11.45 -22.59 -17.43
N TYR A 194 -12.62 -23.09 -17.83
CA TYR A 194 -13.93 -22.74 -17.25
C TYR A 194 -14.01 -22.94 -15.74
N LEU A 195 -13.50 -24.06 -15.20
CA LEU A 195 -13.51 -24.29 -13.74
C LEU A 195 -12.70 -23.27 -12.96
N ALA A 196 -11.56 -22.84 -13.49
CA ALA A 196 -10.75 -21.80 -12.88
C ALA A 196 -11.48 -20.44 -12.94
N ALA A 197 -12.08 -20.10 -14.07
CA ALA A 197 -12.88 -18.89 -14.24
C ALA A 197 -14.07 -18.86 -13.29
N ILE A 198 -14.84 -19.95 -13.18
CA ILE A 198 -15.99 -20.10 -12.28
C ILE A 198 -15.58 -19.81 -10.84
N ASN A 199 -14.44 -20.34 -10.37
CA ASN A 199 -14.00 -20.10 -9.01
C ASN A 199 -13.75 -18.61 -8.73
N ARG A 200 -13.15 -17.88 -9.68
CA ARG A 200 -12.92 -16.45 -9.55
C ARG A 200 -14.21 -15.64 -9.56
N PHE A 201 -15.10 -15.88 -10.50
CA PHE A 201 -16.38 -15.17 -10.55
C PHE A 201 -17.27 -15.48 -9.35
N ARG A 202 -17.27 -16.72 -8.85
CA ARG A 202 -17.96 -17.08 -7.61
C ARG A 202 -17.42 -16.30 -6.40
N GLN A 203 -16.12 -16.12 -6.33
CA GLN A 203 -15.50 -15.32 -5.27
C GLN A 203 -16.01 -13.88 -5.32
N VAL A 204 -16.11 -13.26 -6.51
CA VAL A 204 -16.69 -11.91 -6.66
C VAL A 204 -18.12 -11.85 -6.12
N VAL A 205 -18.96 -12.82 -6.50
CA VAL A 205 -20.37 -12.87 -6.07
C VAL A 205 -20.48 -13.14 -4.57
N ALA A 206 -19.58 -13.93 -3.97
CA ALA A 206 -19.65 -14.30 -2.56
C ALA A 206 -19.07 -13.23 -1.62
N GLU A 207 -17.95 -12.62 -1.99
CA GLU A 207 -17.17 -11.75 -1.09
C GLU A 207 -17.36 -10.25 -1.38
N PHE A 208 -17.72 -9.89 -2.63
CA PHE A 208 -17.77 -8.51 -3.11
C PHE A 208 -19.17 -8.09 -3.59
N GLN A 209 -20.21 -8.49 -2.88
CA GLN A 209 -21.63 -8.36 -3.27
C GLN A 209 -22.09 -6.93 -3.57
N THR A 210 -21.44 -5.93 -3.00
CA THR A 210 -21.82 -4.51 -3.14
C THR A 210 -21.08 -3.80 -4.26
N THR A 211 -20.20 -4.49 -4.99
CA THR A 211 -19.37 -3.88 -6.03
C THR A 211 -20.06 -3.84 -7.39
N SER A 212 -19.61 -2.94 -8.24
CA SER A 212 -20.09 -2.79 -9.62
C SER A 212 -19.82 -4.02 -10.50
N HIS A 213 -18.94 -4.91 -10.08
CA HIS A 213 -18.51 -6.10 -10.81
C HIS A 213 -19.47 -7.28 -10.74
N VAL A 214 -20.39 -7.31 -9.76
CA VAL A 214 -21.30 -8.46 -9.53
C VAL A 214 -22.18 -8.81 -10.72
N PRO A 215 -22.80 -7.85 -11.44
CA PRO A 215 -23.62 -8.19 -12.62
C PRO A 215 -22.81 -8.88 -13.72
N GLU A 216 -21.60 -8.39 -14.01
CA GLU A 216 -20.71 -9.06 -14.97
C GLU A 216 -20.29 -10.44 -14.48
N ALA A 217 -19.91 -10.58 -13.20
CA ALA A 217 -19.50 -11.86 -12.63
C ALA A 217 -20.59 -12.93 -12.76
N LEU A 218 -21.85 -12.57 -12.50
CA LEU A 218 -23.01 -13.46 -12.66
C LEU A 218 -23.19 -13.86 -14.15
N HIS A 219 -23.08 -12.92 -15.07
CA HIS A 219 -23.12 -13.20 -16.50
C HIS A 219 -22.01 -14.18 -16.92
N ARG A 220 -20.77 -13.93 -16.50
CA ARG A 220 -19.63 -14.80 -16.83
C ARG A 220 -19.76 -16.20 -16.21
N LEU A 221 -20.46 -16.31 -15.06
CA LEU A 221 -20.82 -17.62 -14.51
C LEU A 221 -21.82 -18.35 -15.41
N VAL A 222 -22.84 -17.66 -15.94
CA VAL A 222 -23.79 -18.26 -16.90
C VAL A 222 -23.03 -18.78 -18.12
N GLU A 223 -22.16 -17.96 -18.71
CA GLU A 223 -21.34 -18.31 -19.87
C GLU A 223 -20.46 -19.55 -19.59
N ALA A 224 -19.73 -19.54 -18.46
CA ALA A 224 -18.80 -20.61 -18.12
C ALA A 224 -19.52 -21.92 -17.77
N TYR A 225 -20.66 -21.88 -17.04
CA TYR A 225 -21.46 -23.06 -16.72
C TYR A 225 -22.13 -23.66 -17.96
N THR A 226 -22.66 -22.82 -18.84
CA THR A 226 -23.22 -23.25 -20.14
C THR A 226 -22.16 -23.95 -20.98
N ALA A 227 -20.95 -23.39 -21.05
CA ALA A 227 -19.86 -23.96 -21.86
C ALA A 227 -19.39 -25.36 -21.38
N ILE A 228 -19.61 -25.71 -20.10
CA ILE A 228 -19.27 -27.04 -19.57
C ILE A 228 -20.51 -27.93 -19.34
N GLY A 229 -21.70 -27.48 -19.77
CA GLY A 229 -22.94 -28.25 -19.72
C GLY A 229 -23.61 -28.33 -18.32
N ILE A 230 -23.25 -27.46 -17.38
CA ILE A 230 -23.87 -27.40 -16.05
C ILE A 230 -25.06 -26.42 -16.08
N VAL A 231 -26.12 -26.82 -16.77
CA VAL A 231 -27.30 -25.99 -17.07
C VAL A 231 -27.98 -25.43 -15.81
N ASP A 232 -28.13 -26.26 -14.77
CA ASP A 232 -28.79 -25.84 -13.50
C ASP A 232 -28.10 -24.65 -12.85
N GLU A 233 -26.77 -24.63 -12.79
CA GLU A 233 -26.01 -23.53 -12.20
C GLU A 233 -25.99 -22.29 -13.09
N ALA A 234 -26.01 -22.46 -14.41
CA ALA A 234 -26.18 -21.37 -15.37
C ALA A 234 -27.54 -20.67 -15.14
N GLN A 235 -28.62 -21.45 -15.07
CA GLN A 235 -29.98 -20.91 -14.82
C GLN A 235 -30.09 -20.21 -13.47
N LYS A 236 -29.52 -20.78 -12.40
CA LYS A 236 -29.48 -20.12 -11.08
C LYS A 236 -28.76 -18.78 -11.14
N SER A 237 -27.62 -18.73 -11.79
CA SER A 237 -26.83 -17.49 -11.94
C SER A 237 -27.60 -16.44 -12.75
N ALA A 238 -28.25 -16.84 -13.83
CA ALA A 238 -29.11 -15.96 -14.63
C ALA A 238 -30.34 -15.47 -13.85
N ALA A 239 -30.97 -16.32 -13.03
CA ALA A 239 -32.09 -15.94 -12.18
C ALA A 239 -31.69 -14.92 -11.10
N VAL A 240 -30.53 -15.11 -10.47
CA VAL A 240 -29.98 -14.14 -9.50
C VAL A 240 -29.70 -12.81 -10.17
N LEU A 241 -29.11 -12.83 -11.38
CA LEU A 241 -28.82 -11.62 -12.16
C LEU A 241 -30.13 -10.89 -12.53
N GLY A 242 -31.12 -11.60 -13.04
CA GLY A 242 -32.42 -11.02 -13.42
C GLY A 242 -33.20 -10.46 -12.25
N HIS A 243 -33.12 -11.10 -11.07
CA HIS A 243 -33.80 -10.63 -9.87
C HIS A 243 -33.19 -9.35 -9.30
N ASN A 244 -31.84 -9.32 -9.19
CA ASN A 244 -31.14 -8.21 -8.54
C ASN A 244 -30.78 -7.06 -9.49
N TYR A 245 -30.60 -7.34 -10.78
CA TYR A 245 -30.12 -6.38 -11.78
C TYR A 245 -30.93 -6.42 -13.09
N PRO A 246 -32.27 -6.30 -13.02
CA PRO A 246 -33.16 -6.52 -14.18
C PRO A 246 -32.94 -5.54 -15.33
N GLY A 247 -32.34 -4.38 -15.06
CA GLY A 247 -32.01 -3.35 -16.06
C GLY A 247 -30.60 -3.44 -16.63
N SER A 248 -29.79 -4.42 -16.25
CA SER A 248 -28.42 -4.51 -16.73
C SER A 248 -28.34 -5.16 -18.12
N GLY A 249 -27.46 -4.67 -18.99
CA GLY A 249 -27.19 -5.31 -20.29
C GLY A 249 -26.74 -6.78 -20.14
N TRP A 250 -26.02 -7.09 -19.08
CA TRP A 250 -25.57 -8.45 -18.74
C TRP A 250 -26.74 -9.42 -18.52
N TYR A 251 -27.89 -8.95 -18.05
CA TYR A 251 -29.08 -9.81 -17.87
C TYR A 251 -29.63 -10.27 -19.22
N MET A 252 -29.78 -9.38 -20.18
CA MET A 252 -30.33 -9.73 -21.49
C MET A 252 -29.45 -10.76 -22.21
N ASP A 253 -28.13 -10.57 -22.15
CA ASP A 253 -27.17 -11.52 -22.71
C ASP A 253 -27.22 -12.88 -22.02
N SER A 254 -27.34 -12.89 -20.69
CA SER A 254 -27.45 -14.12 -19.90
C SER A 254 -28.74 -14.89 -20.14
N TYR A 255 -29.84 -14.18 -20.33
CA TYR A 255 -31.14 -14.78 -20.60
C TYR A 255 -31.13 -15.54 -21.94
N SER A 256 -30.59 -14.93 -23.01
CA SER A 256 -30.46 -15.57 -24.31
C SER A 256 -29.57 -16.81 -24.29
N LEU A 257 -28.47 -16.78 -23.50
CA LEU A 257 -27.60 -17.95 -23.33
C LEU A 257 -28.26 -19.09 -22.58
N ALA A 258 -29.00 -18.78 -21.51
CA ALA A 258 -29.70 -19.78 -20.68
C ALA A 258 -30.87 -20.44 -21.43
N GLU A 259 -31.64 -19.69 -22.23
CA GLU A 259 -32.70 -20.24 -23.08
C GLU A 259 -32.16 -21.09 -24.22
N GLY A 260 -31.10 -20.66 -24.88
CA GLY A 260 -30.43 -21.41 -25.94
C GLY A 260 -29.90 -22.76 -25.45
N SER A 261 -29.45 -22.85 -24.21
CA SER A 261 -28.95 -24.12 -23.63
C SER A 261 -30.04 -25.10 -23.25
N THR A 262 -31.29 -24.65 -23.17
CA THR A 262 -32.47 -25.53 -22.85
C THR A 262 -33.17 -26.04 -24.11
N ASN A 263 -32.80 -25.57 -25.29
CA ASN A 263 -33.44 -25.99 -26.54
C ASN A 263 -32.51 -26.95 -27.31
N PRO A 264 -32.73 -28.28 -27.27
CA PRO A 264 -31.90 -29.27 -27.96
C PRO A 264 -31.96 -29.15 -29.50
N ASP A 265 -32.92 -28.39 -30.04
CA ASP A 265 -33.11 -28.20 -31.47
C ASP A 265 -32.28 -27.00 -32.04
N ALA A 266 -31.56 -26.26 -31.19
CA ALA A 266 -30.78 -25.10 -31.59
C ALA A 266 -29.43 -25.47 -32.22
N GLU A 267 -28.88 -26.65 -31.93
CA GLU A 267 -27.60 -27.13 -32.47
C GLU A 267 -27.69 -27.57 -33.96
N ASP A 268 -28.88 -27.92 -34.43
CA ASP A 268 -29.05 -28.47 -35.80
C ASP A 268 -29.23 -27.39 -36.88
N LYS A 269 -29.38 -26.11 -36.52
CA LYS A 269 -29.54 -24.99 -37.44
C LYS A 269 -28.26 -24.27 -37.84
N GLY A 270 -27.12 -24.59 -37.21
CA GLY A 270 -25.84 -23.90 -37.40
C GLY A 270 -24.87 -24.57 -38.38
N ILE A 271 -25.20 -25.73 -38.97
CA ILE A 271 -24.26 -26.53 -39.81
C ILE A 271 -24.62 -26.53 -41.33
N LEU A 272 -25.72 -25.88 -41.72
CA LEU A 272 -26.08 -25.76 -43.15
C LEU A 272 -26.35 -24.30 -43.52
N GLY A 273 -25.29 -23.50 -43.66
CA GLY A 273 -25.34 -22.17 -44.21
C GLY A 273 -23.97 -21.68 -44.62
#